data_8b10507c704bb32fd6c5831116ae7170
#
_entry.id   8b10507c704bb32fd6c5831116ae7170
#
_cell.length_a   1.000
_cell.length_b   1.000
_cell.length_c   1.000
_cell.angle_alpha   90.00
_cell.angle_beta   90.00
_cell.angle_gamma   90.00
#
_symmetry.space_group_name_H-M   'P 1'
#
loop_
_entity.id
_entity.type
_entity.pdbx_description
1 polymer ?
#
loop_
_entity_poly.entity_id
_entity_poly.type
_entity_poly.pdbx_seq_one_letter_code
_entity_poly.pdbx_strand_id
1 'polypeptide(L)'
;MNIGQKKLPVGIESFEEIRRENFYYIDKTGMIRELLQKWSKVNLFTRPRRFGKSLNMSMLKAFFELGCNPSLFEGLEIAGETEICRKYMGKFPVISISLKGVDGRSFDEASAALRRVIGNEAFRFPYLSESSRLLPDERKIYQALIDTRDGSFTMADDLLVDSLYTLSRFLAKHHGRKVILLIDEYDVPLDKAFQFGYYNEMVSLIRGLFNNVLKTNESLQFAVLTGCLRISKESIFTGLNNLNVLSVTDVQYEEYFGFTDQEVQEMLGYYHISDAYGAVKAWYDGYRFGNAEVYCPWDVICYCSKRVDNPNLFPQNYWSNTSSNEIIRRFIRMTGSGLTKSEVEALVAGETLVKEIREDLTYNSLYDSIDHLWSLLLATGYLTQRGTLDGRSYYLAIPNMEIRSLFKDQILSQFKENVQKDGKRLAAFCEALKTGDAPEVERLFTDYLKQTISIRDTFVRRPTKENFFHGILLGILGFKDGWFVKSNRESEEGYRDILVKIEDEEIGLLIEVKYAQRGELESACKKALQQIAEKKYAAELREEGCHTIYHYGIACFRKQCRVAVEKEAW
;
A
#
# COMPACT_ATOMS: atom_id res chain seq x y z
N MET A 1 2.81 -28.15 7.46
CA MET A 1 2.46 -28.49 6.05
C MET A 1 2.46 -29.99 5.85
N ASN A 2 1.41 -30.53 5.23
CA ASN A 2 1.37 -31.96 4.89
C ASN A 2 2.39 -32.27 3.78
N ILE A 3 3.03 -33.43 3.85
CA ILE A 3 3.95 -33.92 2.80
C ILE A 3 3.15 -34.04 1.50
N GLY A 4 3.47 -33.20 0.50
CA GLY A 4 2.78 -33.15 -0.80
C GLY A 4 2.04 -31.84 -1.11
N GLN A 5 1.81 -30.95 -0.16
CA GLN A 5 1.26 -29.62 -0.43
C GLN A 5 2.33 -28.68 -1.03
N LYS A 6 1.93 -27.89 -2.05
CA LYS A 6 2.79 -26.84 -2.61
C LYS A 6 3.05 -25.76 -1.56
N LYS A 7 4.26 -25.23 -1.54
CA LYS A 7 4.61 -24.09 -0.68
C LYS A 7 3.99 -22.80 -1.22
N LEU A 8 3.67 -21.86 -0.34
CA LEU A 8 3.26 -20.50 -0.75
C LEU A 8 4.49 -19.66 -1.14
N PRO A 9 4.44 -18.91 -2.24
CA PRO A 9 5.59 -18.18 -2.79
C PRO A 9 5.81 -16.83 -2.06
N VAL A 10 6.07 -16.85 -0.75
CA VAL A 10 6.30 -15.62 0.03
C VAL A 10 7.60 -14.96 -0.41
N GLY A 11 7.51 -13.75 -0.98
CA GLY A 11 8.68 -12.97 -1.41
C GLY A 11 9.32 -13.40 -2.73
N ILE A 12 8.69 -14.29 -3.50
CA ILE A 12 9.19 -14.75 -4.79
C ILE A 12 8.54 -13.92 -5.90
N GLU A 13 9.36 -13.22 -6.68
CA GLU A 13 8.95 -12.39 -7.83
C GLU A 13 9.24 -13.09 -9.17
N SER A 14 9.91 -14.25 -9.16
CA SER A 14 10.28 -15.02 -10.35
C SER A 14 9.22 -16.07 -10.68
N PHE A 15 8.54 -15.90 -11.83
CA PHE A 15 7.60 -16.90 -12.35
C PHE A 15 8.28 -18.26 -12.59
N GLU A 16 9.48 -18.23 -13.16
CA GLU A 16 10.25 -19.43 -13.45
C GLU A 16 10.59 -20.21 -12.19
N GLU A 17 11.01 -19.54 -11.11
CA GLU A 17 11.28 -20.13 -9.81
C GLU A 17 10.01 -20.76 -9.21
N ILE A 18 8.90 -20.03 -9.21
CA ILE A 18 7.60 -20.52 -8.72
C ILE A 18 7.22 -21.83 -9.42
N ARG A 19 7.39 -21.91 -10.75
CA ARG A 19 7.00 -23.08 -11.53
C ARG A 19 7.99 -24.25 -11.38
N ARG A 20 9.29 -23.98 -11.36
CA ARG A 20 10.33 -25.03 -11.22
C ARG A 20 10.32 -25.66 -9.84
N GLU A 21 10.17 -24.86 -8.79
CA GLU A 21 10.16 -25.32 -7.40
C GLU A 21 8.78 -25.76 -6.93
N ASN A 22 7.80 -25.82 -7.85
CA ASN A 22 6.44 -26.27 -7.61
C ASN A 22 5.72 -25.54 -6.46
N PHE A 23 5.88 -24.21 -6.38
CA PHE A 23 5.09 -23.38 -5.48
C PHE A 23 3.63 -23.29 -5.94
N TYR A 24 2.75 -22.90 -5.02
CA TYR A 24 1.36 -22.59 -5.37
C TYR A 24 1.31 -21.33 -6.22
N TYR A 25 0.75 -21.43 -7.42
CA TYR A 25 0.63 -20.31 -8.36
C TYR A 25 -0.83 -20.07 -8.71
N ILE A 26 -1.32 -18.86 -8.53
CA ILE A 26 -2.62 -18.42 -9.04
C ILE A 26 -2.41 -17.97 -10.47
N ASP A 27 -3.09 -18.63 -11.39
CA ASP A 27 -2.86 -18.47 -12.82
C ASP A 27 -3.33 -17.11 -13.34
N LYS A 28 -2.40 -16.31 -13.81
CA LYS A 28 -2.64 -15.01 -14.47
C LYS A 28 -2.16 -15.01 -15.93
N THR A 29 -1.90 -16.18 -16.50
CA THR A 29 -1.38 -16.28 -17.89
C THR A 29 -2.39 -15.86 -18.95
N GLY A 30 -3.69 -15.77 -18.62
CA GLY A 30 -4.69 -15.15 -19.48
C GLY A 30 -4.36 -13.70 -19.87
N MET A 31 -3.54 -12.99 -19.08
CA MET A 31 -3.00 -11.68 -19.41
C MET A 31 -2.25 -11.68 -20.77
N ILE A 32 -1.53 -12.76 -21.07
CA ILE A 32 -0.79 -12.89 -22.35
C ILE A 32 -1.76 -12.88 -23.52
N ARG A 33 -2.86 -13.65 -23.43
CA ARG A 33 -3.91 -13.68 -24.46
C ARG A 33 -4.51 -12.30 -24.67
N GLU A 34 -4.91 -11.62 -23.58
CA GLU A 34 -5.50 -10.30 -23.65
C GLU A 34 -4.53 -9.26 -24.24
N LEU A 35 -3.25 -9.29 -23.85
CA LEU A 35 -2.21 -8.42 -24.37
C LEU A 35 -2.03 -8.57 -25.88
N LEU A 36 -2.09 -9.79 -26.40
CA LEU A 36 -1.94 -10.08 -27.81
C LEU A 36 -3.19 -9.77 -28.63
N GLN A 37 -4.37 -9.89 -28.03
CA GLN A 37 -5.66 -9.58 -28.68
C GLN A 37 -5.94 -8.07 -28.75
N LYS A 38 -5.69 -7.34 -27.66
CA LYS A 38 -5.96 -5.89 -27.57
C LYS A 38 -4.85 -5.01 -28.13
N TRP A 39 -3.77 -5.57 -28.48
CA TRP A 39 -2.58 -5.03 -29.10
C TRP A 39 -2.38 -3.51 -29.02
N SER A 40 -1.51 -3.06 -28.16
CA SER A 40 -0.96 -1.70 -28.16
C SER A 40 0.56 -1.75 -28.27
N LYS A 41 1.15 -0.74 -28.92
CA LYS A 41 2.59 -0.69 -29.12
C LYS A 41 3.36 -0.52 -27.82
N VAL A 42 2.83 0.30 -26.92
CA VAL A 42 3.37 0.54 -25.57
C VAL A 42 2.24 0.45 -24.57
N ASN A 43 2.34 -0.46 -23.62
CA ASN A 43 1.35 -0.67 -22.56
C ASN A 43 1.96 -0.29 -21.23
N LEU A 44 1.34 0.64 -20.51
CA LEU A 44 1.74 1.05 -19.18
C LEU A 44 0.67 0.62 -18.17
N PHE A 45 1.02 -0.32 -17.30
CA PHE A 45 0.16 -0.74 -16.20
C PHE A 45 0.52 0.02 -14.92
N THR A 46 -0.40 0.82 -14.43
CA THR A 46 -0.28 1.46 -13.13
C THR A 46 -1.16 0.73 -12.11
N ARG A 47 -0.52 0.09 -11.15
CA ARG A 47 -1.18 -0.67 -10.07
C ARG A 47 -0.48 -0.40 -8.74
N PRO A 48 -1.18 -0.46 -7.61
CA PRO A 48 -0.55 -0.31 -6.31
C PRO A 48 0.60 -1.29 -6.09
N ARG A 49 1.44 -1.02 -5.11
CA ARG A 49 2.49 -1.96 -4.72
C ARG A 49 1.88 -3.29 -4.26
N ARG A 50 2.58 -4.42 -4.50
CA ARG A 50 2.21 -5.78 -4.06
C ARG A 50 1.04 -6.44 -4.78
N PHE A 51 0.61 -5.88 -5.90
CA PHE A 51 -0.41 -6.45 -6.77
C PHE A 51 0.16 -7.29 -7.92
N GLY A 52 1.32 -7.94 -7.72
CA GLY A 52 1.86 -8.92 -8.66
C GLY A 52 2.51 -8.34 -9.93
N LYS A 53 2.82 -7.02 -10.00
CA LYS A 53 3.43 -6.40 -11.19
C LYS A 53 4.70 -7.12 -11.65
N SER A 54 5.70 -7.24 -10.78
CA SER A 54 6.99 -7.86 -11.08
C SER A 54 6.84 -9.34 -11.46
N LEU A 55 5.95 -10.08 -10.81
CA LEU A 55 5.66 -11.47 -11.14
C LEU A 55 5.06 -11.60 -12.54
N ASN A 56 4.11 -10.75 -12.92
CA ASN A 56 3.55 -10.72 -14.26
C ASN A 56 4.61 -10.34 -15.31
N MET A 57 5.52 -9.39 -15.01
CA MET A 57 6.65 -9.07 -15.90
C MET A 57 7.57 -10.28 -16.09
N SER A 58 7.88 -11.01 -15.01
CA SER A 58 8.65 -12.25 -15.07
C SER A 58 7.94 -13.33 -15.88
N MET A 59 6.62 -13.47 -15.76
CA MET A 59 5.80 -14.39 -16.56
C MET A 59 5.84 -14.03 -18.05
N LEU A 60 5.66 -12.75 -18.41
CA LEU A 60 5.74 -12.28 -19.79
C LEU A 60 7.13 -12.55 -20.40
N LYS A 61 8.19 -12.27 -19.64
CA LYS A 61 9.56 -12.59 -20.05
C LYS A 61 9.70 -14.08 -20.34
N ALA A 62 9.33 -14.94 -19.38
CA ALA A 62 9.44 -16.40 -19.53
C ALA A 62 8.65 -16.94 -20.72
N PHE A 63 7.52 -16.31 -21.08
CA PHE A 63 6.73 -16.74 -22.23
C PHE A 63 7.32 -16.31 -23.58
N PHE A 64 7.73 -15.07 -23.73
CA PHE A 64 8.12 -14.53 -25.02
C PHE A 64 9.58 -14.78 -25.40
N GLU A 65 10.47 -14.90 -24.40
CA GLU A 65 11.92 -14.91 -24.59
C GLU A 65 12.40 -16.14 -25.39
N LEU A 66 13.33 -15.92 -26.31
CA LEU A 66 14.00 -16.99 -27.05
C LEU A 66 14.59 -18.03 -26.07
N GLY A 67 14.34 -19.31 -26.35
CA GLY A 67 14.75 -20.38 -25.43
C GLY A 67 13.77 -20.65 -24.28
N CYS A 68 12.55 -20.09 -24.34
CA CYS A 68 11.48 -20.39 -23.41
C CYS A 68 11.37 -21.90 -23.15
N ASN A 69 11.20 -22.26 -21.89
CA ASN A 69 10.86 -23.63 -21.49
C ASN A 69 9.33 -23.79 -21.42
N PRO A 70 8.69 -24.47 -22.40
CA PRO A 70 7.23 -24.61 -22.44
C PRO A 70 6.65 -25.33 -21.21
N SER A 71 7.42 -26.19 -20.54
CA SER A 71 6.94 -26.91 -19.35
C SER A 71 6.57 -26.00 -18.19
N LEU A 72 7.09 -24.77 -18.15
CA LEU A 72 6.69 -23.78 -17.14
C LEU A 72 5.23 -23.39 -17.26
N PHE A 73 4.62 -23.55 -18.43
CA PHE A 73 3.23 -23.17 -18.71
C PHE A 73 2.27 -24.36 -18.72
N GLU A 74 2.75 -25.59 -18.53
CA GLU A 74 1.90 -26.78 -18.47
C GLU A 74 0.84 -26.66 -17.38
N GLY A 75 -0.42 -26.95 -17.75
CA GLY A 75 -1.57 -26.86 -16.84
C GLY A 75 -2.06 -25.44 -16.56
N LEU A 76 -1.49 -24.41 -17.19
CA LEU A 76 -1.96 -23.02 -17.11
C LEU A 76 -2.87 -22.68 -18.30
N GLU A 77 -3.72 -21.66 -18.14
CA GLU A 77 -4.71 -21.22 -19.14
C GLU A 77 -4.09 -20.99 -20.52
N ILE A 78 -2.95 -20.30 -20.57
CA ILE A 78 -2.29 -19.96 -21.85
C ILE A 78 -1.84 -21.19 -22.62
N ALA A 79 -1.57 -22.33 -21.96
CA ALA A 79 -1.18 -23.57 -22.64
C ALA A 79 -2.30 -24.14 -23.51
N GLY A 80 -3.56 -23.81 -23.20
CA GLY A 80 -4.73 -24.15 -24.01
C GLY A 80 -4.82 -23.33 -25.30
N GLU A 81 -4.16 -22.17 -25.37
CA GLU A 81 -4.15 -21.27 -26.53
C GLU A 81 -3.09 -21.67 -27.55
N THR A 82 -3.29 -22.82 -28.20
CA THR A 82 -2.28 -23.46 -29.07
C THR A 82 -1.75 -22.57 -30.17
N GLU A 83 -2.60 -21.76 -30.83
CA GLU A 83 -2.18 -20.82 -31.88
C GLU A 83 -1.32 -19.69 -31.33
N ILE A 84 -1.65 -19.16 -30.15
CA ILE A 84 -0.86 -18.13 -29.48
C ILE A 84 0.51 -18.71 -29.10
N CYS A 85 0.54 -19.88 -28.47
CA CYS A 85 1.78 -20.55 -28.09
C CYS A 85 2.66 -20.82 -29.33
N ARG A 86 2.10 -21.38 -30.40
CA ARG A 86 2.84 -21.66 -31.62
C ARG A 86 3.46 -20.41 -32.23
N LYS A 87 2.75 -19.27 -32.21
CA LYS A 87 3.15 -18.03 -32.88
C LYS A 87 4.10 -17.17 -32.03
N TYR A 88 3.94 -17.17 -30.71
CA TYR A 88 4.56 -16.18 -29.84
C TYR A 88 5.48 -16.76 -28.75
N MET A 89 5.21 -17.99 -28.26
CA MET A 89 5.99 -18.57 -27.16
C MET A 89 7.43 -18.86 -27.59
N GLY A 90 8.40 -18.25 -26.90
CA GLY A 90 9.82 -18.44 -27.16
C GLY A 90 10.30 -17.87 -28.51
N LYS A 91 9.64 -16.86 -29.04
CA LYS A 91 9.90 -16.37 -30.42
C LYS A 91 10.59 -15.02 -30.50
N PHE A 92 10.82 -14.32 -29.42
CA PHE A 92 11.32 -12.95 -29.44
C PHE A 92 12.56 -12.77 -28.57
N PRO A 93 13.54 -11.97 -28.99
CA PRO A 93 14.50 -11.41 -28.06
C PRO A 93 13.76 -10.48 -27.11
N VAL A 94 14.03 -10.61 -25.79
CA VAL A 94 13.39 -9.82 -24.74
C VAL A 94 14.45 -9.03 -23.99
N ILE A 95 14.27 -7.71 -23.91
CA ILE A 95 14.99 -6.83 -22.99
C ILE A 95 14.09 -6.64 -21.77
N SER A 96 14.57 -6.99 -20.57
CA SER A 96 13.80 -6.94 -19.35
C SER A 96 14.60 -6.28 -18.22
N ILE A 97 14.21 -5.07 -17.84
CA ILE A 97 14.87 -4.32 -16.78
C ILE A 97 13.90 -3.97 -15.66
N SER A 98 14.41 -3.92 -14.43
CA SER A 98 13.69 -3.35 -13.29
C SER A 98 14.43 -2.12 -12.79
N LEU A 99 13.71 -1.00 -12.67
CA LEU A 99 14.27 0.25 -12.15
C LEU A 99 14.14 0.37 -10.62
N LYS A 100 13.70 -0.69 -9.93
CA LYS A 100 13.54 -0.77 -8.47
C LYS A 100 14.80 -0.34 -7.70
N GLY A 101 15.98 -0.67 -8.20
CA GLY A 101 17.28 -0.36 -7.58
C GLY A 101 17.94 0.93 -8.06
N VAL A 102 17.22 1.79 -8.80
CA VAL A 102 17.72 3.10 -9.24
C VAL A 102 17.29 4.16 -8.23
N ASP A 103 17.91 4.16 -7.04
CA ASP A 103 17.48 4.88 -5.84
C ASP A 103 18.59 5.70 -5.15
N GLY A 104 19.61 6.12 -5.89
CA GLY A 104 20.74 6.93 -5.38
C GLY A 104 20.30 8.22 -4.66
N ARG A 105 21.12 8.66 -3.69
CA ARG A 105 20.90 9.93 -2.95
C ARG A 105 21.29 11.17 -3.75
N SER A 106 22.02 10.98 -4.84
CA SER A 106 22.41 12.02 -5.79
C SER A 106 22.12 11.55 -7.21
N PHE A 107 22.09 12.48 -8.16
CA PHE A 107 21.94 12.17 -9.58
C PHE A 107 23.05 11.24 -10.08
N ASP A 108 24.29 11.45 -9.65
CA ASP A 108 25.44 10.62 -10.06
C ASP A 108 25.27 9.17 -9.58
N GLU A 109 24.88 8.97 -8.32
CA GLU A 109 24.62 7.63 -7.78
C GLU A 109 23.48 6.93 -8.51
N ALA A 110 22.38 7.62 -8.73
CA ALA A 110 21.22 7.09 -9.45
C ALA A 110 21.53 6.78 -10.92
N SER A 111 22.30 7.65 -11.60
CA SER A 111 22.77 7.46 -12.96
C SER A 111 23.72 6.26 -13.06
N ALA A 112 24.64 6.09 -12.09
CA ALA A 112 25.51 4.91 -12.01
C ALA A 112 24.69 3.62 -11.77
N ALA A 113 23.66 3.67 -10.93
CA ALA A 113 22.74 2.54 -10.72
C ALA A 113 21.98 2.19 -12.02
N LEU A 114 21.54 3.18 -12.78
CA LEU A 114 20.88 2.96 -14.07
C LEU A 114 21.84 2.32 -15.09
N ARG A 115 23.12 2.81 -15.18
CA ARG A 115 24.15 2.16 -16.02
C ARG A 115 24.33 0.69 -15.66
N ARG A 116 24.35 0.38 -14.36
CA ARG A 116 24.46 -1.00 -13.86
C ARG A 116 23.28 -1.86 -14.29
N VAL A 117 22.06 -1.36 -14.17
CA VAL A 117 20.85 -2.08 -14.61
C VAL A 117 20.91 -2.39 -16.09
N ILE A 118 21.24 -1.40 -16.92
CA ILE A 118 21.28 -1.54 -18.37
C ILE A 118 22.47 -2.41 -18.81
N GLY A 119 23.64 -2.19 -18.22
CA GLY A 119 24.85 -2.96 -18.54
C GLY A 119 24.69 -4.44 -18.21
N ASN A 120 24.11 -4.76 -17.04
CA ASN A 120 23.80 -6.14 -16.65
C ASN A 120 22.79 -6.79 -17.61
N GLU A 121 21.79 -6.06 -18.07
CA GLU A 121 20.87 -6.58 -19.08
C GLU A 121 21.58 -6.82 -20.42
N ALA A 122 22.47 -5.89 -20.84
CA ALA A 122 23.26 -6.05 -22.06
C ALA A 122 24.22 -7.26 -21.95
N PHE A 123 24.81 -7.56 -20.81
CA PHE A 123 25.65 -8.73 -20.58
C PHE A 123 24.95 -10.08 -20.83
N ARG A 124 23.65 -10.12 -20.82
CA ARG A 124 22.89 -11.35 -21.17
C ARG A 124 23.06 -11.76 -22.65
N PHE A 125 23.56 -10.88 -23.51
CA PHE A 125 23.65 -11.07 -24.94
C PHE A 125 25.11 -11.04 -25.47
N PRO A 126 26.05 -11.80 -24.86
CA PRO A 126 27.49 -11.70 -25.19
C PRO A 126 27.81 -12.02 -26.65
N TYR A 127 26.96 -12.82 -27.30
CA TYR A 127 27.08 -13.17 -28.71
C TYR A 127 26.99 -11.95 -29.67
N LEU A 128 26.50 -10.78 -29.19
CA LEU A 128 26.48 -9.56 -30.00
C LEU A 128 27.89 -9.01 -30.27
N SER A 129 28.87 -9.28 -29.42
CA SER A 129 30.27 -8.90 -29.59
C SER A 129 30.88 -9.53 -30.86
N GLU A 130 30.44 -10.72 -31.22
CA GLU A 130 30.97 -11.52 -32.34
C GLU A 130 29.96 -11.71 -33.46
N SER A 131 28.81 -11.04 -33.39
CA SER A 131 27.74 -11.20 -34.39
C SER A 131 28.19 -10.82 -35.80
N SER A 132 28.14 -11.76 -36.71
CA SER A 132 28.42 -11.51 -38.14
C SER A 132 27.37 -10.61 -38.82
N ARG A 133 26.20 -10.46 -38.19
CA ARG A 133 25.13 -9.58 -38.71
C ARG A 133 25.30 -8.13 -38.27
N LEU A 134 26.18 -7.85 -37.30
CA LEU A 134 26.51 -6.49 -36.87
C LEU A 134 27.76 -5.99 -37.59
N LEU A 135 27.75 -4.71 -37.99
CA LEU A 135 28.92 -4.02 -38.52
C LEU A 135 30.02 -3.91 -37.46
N PRO A 136 31.30 -3.78 -37.83
CA PRO A 136 32.40 -3.61 -36.88
C PRO A 136 32.17 -2.47 -35.88
N ASP A 137 31.64 -1.33 -36.34
CA ASP A 137 31.38 -0.18 -35.46
C ASP A 137 30.17 -0.40 -34.53
N GLU A 138 29.14 -1.14 -34.98
CA GLU A 138 28.03 -1.55 -34.13
C GLU A 138 28.49 -2.48 -32.98
N ARG A 139 29.44 -3.39 -33.27
CA ARG A 139 30.06 -4.23 -32.23
C ARG A 139 30.86 -3.42 -31.22
N LYS A 140 31.57 -2.36 -31.66
CA LYS A 140 32.28 -1.44 -30.75
C LYS A 140 31.29 -0.68 -29.84
N ILE A 141 30.15 -0.23 -30.38
CA ILE A 141 29.11 0.43 -29.59
C ILE A 141 28.53 -0.57 -28.60
N TYR A 142 28.27 -1.82 -28.99
CA TYR A 142 27.83 -2.84 -28.04
C TYR A 142 28.88 -3.08 -26.95
N GLN A 143 30.17 -3.14 -27.32
CA GLN A 143 31.25 -3.27 -26.33
C GLN A 143 31.23 -2.12 -25.31
N ALA A 144 30.99 -0.88 -25.76
CA ALA A 144 30.88 0.28 -24.85
C ALA A 144 29.65 0.21 -23.92
N LEU A 145 28.58 -0.51 -24.27
CA LEU A 145 27.46 -0.77 -23.37
C LEU A 145 27.82 -1.69 -22.19
N ILE A 146 28.76 -2.61 -22.40
CA ILE A 146 29.16 -3.63 -21.44
C ILE A 146 30.55 -3.39 -20.83
N ASP A 147 31.26 -2.34 -21.24
CA ASP A 147 32.59 -2.03 -20.73
C ASP A 147 32.54 -1.63 -19.25
N THR A 148 33.49 -2.18 -18.46
CA THR A 148 33.57 -1.94 -17.03
C THR A 148 34.99 -1.60 -16.61
N ARG A 149 35.10 -0.66 -15.65
CA ARG A 149 36.35 -0.35 -14.97
C ARG A 149 36.11 -0.39 -13.45
N ASP A 150 36.97 -1.09 -12.73
CA ASP A 150 36.89 -1.24 -11.27
C ASP A 150 35.49 -1.71 -10.79
N GLY A 151 34.85 -2.60 -11.59
CA GLY A 151 33.52 -3.15 -11.30
C GLY A 151 32.34 -2.22 -11.61
N SER A 152 32.59 -1.04 -12.19
CA SER A 152 31.57 -0.08 -12.59
C SER A 152 31.48 0.05 -14.11
N PHE A 153 30.25 0.16 -14.64
CA PHE A 153 30.04 0.40 -16.07
C PHE A 153 30.50 1.81 -16.47
N THR A 154 31.28 1.90 -17.56
CA THR A 154 31.89 3.15 -18.04
C THR A 154 31.09 3.83 -19.15
N MET A 155 29.86 3.36 -19.38
CA MET A 155 28.96 3.88 -20.41
C MET A 155 28.81 5.41 -20.30
N ALA A 156 29.13 6.12 -21.39
CA ALA A 156 28.96 7.58 -21.47
C ALA A 156 27.48 7.99 -21.42
N ASP A 157 27.20 9.25 -21.04
CA ASP A 157 25.84 9.74 -20.81
C ASP A 157 24.97 9.69 -22.06
N ASP A 158 25.52 10.06 -23.22
CA ASP A 158 24.84 9.98 -24.51
C ASP A 158 24.49 8.52 -24.87
N LEU A 159 25.43 7.60 -24.65
CA LEU A 159 25.18 6.17 -24.87
C LEU A 159 24.18 5.61 -23.86
N LEU A 160 24.17 6.10 -22.62
CA LEU A 160 23.19 5.71 -21.60
C LEU A 160 21.76 6.06 -22.06
N VAL A 161 21.57 7.27 -22.57
CA VAL A 161 20.27 7.73 -23.09
C VAL A 161 19.83 6.89 -24.30
N ASP A 162 20.77 6.47 -25.16
CA ASP A 162 20.48 5.67 -26.36
C ASP A 162 20.56 4.15 -26.14
N SER A 163 20.90 3.71 -24.96
CA SER A 163 21.29 2.33 -24.66
C SER A 163 20.22 1.28 -25.01
N LEU A 164 18.99 1.46 -24.55
CA LEU A 164 17.88 0.52 -24.82
C LEU A 164 17.49 0.50 -26.31
N TYR A 165 17.50 1.67 -26.96
CA TYR A 165 17.26 1.77 -28.39
C TYR A 165 18.33 1.01 -29.17
N THR A 166 19.59 1.27 -28.86
CA THR A 166 20.76 0.62 -29.50
C THR A 166 20.73 -0.89 -29.28
N LEU A 167 20.52 -1.35 -28.05
CA LEU A 167 20.44 -2.77 -27.73
C LEU A 167 19.28 -3.45 -28.50
N SER A 168 18.12 -2.80 -28.57
CA SER A 168 16.96 -3.33 -29.32
C SER A 168 17.24 -3.48 -30.82
N ARG A 169 17.95 -2.53 -31.42
CA ARG A 169 18.39 -2.61 -32.83
C ARG A 169 19.35 -3.75 -33.08
N PHE A 170 20.35 -3.92 -32.22
CA PHE A 170 21.35 -4.97 -32.36
C PHE A 170 20.75 -6.35 -32.20
N LEU A 171 19.87 -6.55 -31.24
CA LEU A 171 19.14 -7.80 -31.05
C LEU A 171 18.22 -8.09 -32.25
N ALA A 172 17.48 -7.09 -32.71
CA ALA A 172 16.59 -7.25 -33.85
C ALA A 172 17.38 -7.63 -35.14
N LYS A 173 18.53 -6.99 -35.36
CA LYS A 173 19.42 -7.26 -36.49
C LYS A 173 20.05 -8.66 -36.40
N HIS A 174 20.49 -9.07 -35.19
CA HIS A 174 21.08 -10.39 -34.96
C HIS A 174 20.08 -11.52 -35.18
N HIS A 175 18.88 -11.39 -34.61
CA HIS A 175 17.87 -12.45 -34.63
C HIS A 175 16.96 -12.38 -35.88
N GLY A 176 16.94 -11.27 -36.60
CA GLY A 176 15.98 -11.02 -37.69
C GLY A 176 14.55 -10.92 -37.21
N ARG A 177 14.35 -10.57 -35.95
CA ARG A 177 13.04 -10.45 -35.26
C ARG A 177 13.01 -9.23 -34.35
N LYS A 178 11.84 -8.59 -34.28
CA LYS A 178 11.61 -7.46 -33.39
C LYS A 178 11.73 -7.88 -31.94
N VAL A 179 12.07 -6.93 -31.08
CA VAL A 179 12.34 -7.09 -29.64
C VAL A 179 11.12 -6.74 -28.83
N ILE A 180 10.87 -7.47 -27.76
CA ILE A 180 9.91 -7.09 -26.71
C ILE A 180 10.70 -6.40 -25.59
N LEU A 181 10.19 -5.26 -25.12
CA LEU A 181 10.78 -4.49 -24.04
C LEU A 181 9.90 -4.53 -22.80
N LEU A 182 10.45 -4.97 -21.68
CA LEU A 182 9.78 -5.06 -20.38
C LEU A 182 10.51 -4.15 -19.38
N ILE A 183 9.82 -3.16 -18.83
CA ILE A 183 10.37 -2.21 -17.84
C ILE A 183 9.50 -2.23 -16.59
N ASP A 184 10.04 -2.76 -15.49
CA ASP A 184 9.35 -2.82 -14.22
C ASP A 184 9.73 -1.63 -13.33
N GLU A 185 8.73 -1.11 -12.56
CA GLU A 185 8.87 -0.01 -11.61
C GLU A 185 9.52 1.25 -12.21
N TYR A 186 9.01 1.71 -13.37
CA TYR A 186 9.55 2.84 -14.13
C TYR A 186 9.58 4.17 -13.37
N ASP A 187 8.71 4.32 -12.38
CA ASP A 187 8.50 5.53 -11.60
C ASP A 187 9.40 5.65 -10.36
N VAL A 188 10.08 4.57 -9.94
CA VAL A 188 10.95 4.58 -8.75
C VAL A 188 12.10 5.59 -8.85
N PRO A 189 12.87 5.69 -9.96
CA PRO A 189 13.93 6.70 -10.08
C PRO A 189 13.43 8.13 -9.90
N LEU A 190 12.22 8.41 -10.34
CA LEU A 190 11.59 9.72 -10.28
C LEU A 190 11.10 10.06 -8.87
N ASP A 191 10.49 9.09 -8.20
CA ASP A 191 10.09 9.21 -6.80
C ASP A 191 11.30 9.51 -5.91
N LYS A 192 12.39 8.78 -6.08
CA LYS A 192 13.65 8.98 -5.34
C LYS A 192 14.32 10.32 -5.67
N ALA A 193 14.38 10.66 -6.95
CA ALA A 193 14.93 11.94 -7.38
C ALA A 193 14.16 13.12 -6.79
N PHE A 194 12.83 13.02 -6.70
CA PHE A 194 12.00 14.02 -6.05
C PHE A 194 12.30 14.11 -4.54
N GLN A 195 12.42 12.97 -3.86
CA GLN A 195 12.72 12.93 -2.42
C GLN A 195 14.09 13.55 -2.09
N PHE A 196 15.08 13.38 -2.97
CA PHE A 196 16.47 13.82 -2.76
C PHE A 196 16.84 15.10 -3.52
N GLY A 197 15.93 15.72 -4.28
CA GLY A 197 16.09 17.06 -4.84
C GLY A 197 16.81 17.16 -6.19
N TYR A 198 17.01 16.02 -6.92
CA TYR A 198 17.61 16.00 -8.28
C TYR A 198 16.60 15.56 -9.36
N TYR A 199 15.33 15.93 -9.14
CA TYR A 199 14.21 15.46 -9.95
C TYR A 199 14.33 15.85 -11.43
N ASN A 200 14.70 17.11 -11.74
CA ASN A 200 14.74 17.62 -13.12
C ASN A 200 15.78 16.90 -13.97
N GLU A 201 16.95 16.59 -13.40
CA GLU A 201 18.02 15.85 -14.06
C GLU A 201 17.56 14.43 -14.38
N MET A 202 16.94 13.76 -13.42
CA MET A 202 16.43 12.41 -13.58
C MET A 202 15.28 12.33 -14.60
N VAL A 203 14.36 13.28 -14.58
CA VAL A 203 13.28 13.40 -15.60
C VAL A 203 13.88 13.53 -16.99
N SER A 204 14.92 14.37 -17.16
CA SER A 204 15.58 14.55 -18.46
C SER A 204 16.22 13.26 -18.97
N LEU A 205 16.91 12.52 -18.10
CA LEU A 205 17.57 11.25 -18.41
C LEU A 205 16.55 10.17 -18.80
N ILE A 206 15.53 9.93 -17.95
CA ILE A 206 14.51 8.90 -18.20
C ILE A 206 13.67 9.23 -19.42
N ARG A 207 13.36 10.51 -19.64
CA ARG A 207 12.68 10.97 -20.86
C ARG A 207 13.46 10.64 -22.12
N GLY A 208 14.75 10.96 -22.14
CA GLY A 208 15.63 10.63 -23.27
C GLY A 208 15.63 9.14 -23.54
N LEU A 209 15.89 8.33 -22.52
CA LEU A 209 15.91 6.87 -22.59
C LEU A 209 14.61 6.28 -23.18
N PHE A 210 13.45 6.73 -22.67
CA PHE A 210 12.15 6.19 -23.10
C PHE A 210 11.72 6.71 -24.46
N ASN A 211 11.94 7.99 -24.77
CA ASN A 211 11.60 8.52 -26.08
C ASN A 211 12.34 7.80 -27.19
N ASN A 212 13.63 7.55 -27.00
CA ASN A 212 14.45 6.91 -28.03
C ASN A 212 14.02 5.46 -28.29
N VAL A 213 13.68 4.70 -27.25
CA VAL A 213 13.33 3.28 -27.42
C VAL A 213 11.85 3.05 -27.72
N LEU A 214 10.93 3.87 -27.22
CA LEU A 214 9.48 3.66 -27.34
C LEU A 214 8.85 4.41 -28.53
N LYS A 215 9.47 5.54 -28.98
CA LYS A 215 8.96 6.34 -30.07
C LYS A 215 9.63 5.93 -31.39
N THR A 216 8.85 5.65 -32.41
CA THR A 216 9.33 5.36 -33.78
C THR A 216 10.43 4.29 -33.91
N ASN A 217 10.50 3.37 -32.96
CA ASN A 217 11.47 2.26 -33.00
C ASN A 217 10.92 1.09 -33.81
N GLU A 218 11.45 0.91 -35.03
CA GLU A 218 11.06 -0.18 -35.92
C GLU A 218 11.48 -1.56 -35.41
N SER A 219 12.51 -1.62 -34.59
CA SER A 219 13.01 -2.85 -33.96
C SER A 219 12.14 -3.34 -32.81
N LEU A 220 11.25 -2.49 -32.29
CA LEU A 220 10.34 -2.83 -31.17
C LEU A 220 9.13 -3.60 -31.68
N GLN A 221 8.82 -4.75 -31.10
CA GLN A 221 7.57 -5.49 -31.28
C GLN A 221 6.44 -4.81 -30.51
N PHE A 222 6.58 -4.75 -29.19
CA PHE A 222 5.81 -3.96 -28.25
C PHE A 222 6.62 -3.77 -26.96
N ALA A 223 6.14 -2.87 -26.10
CA ALA A 223 6.69 -2.66 -24.77
C ALA A 223 5.60 -2.81 -23.71
N VAL A 224 6.00 -3.31 -22.53
CA VAL A 224 5.19 -3.31 -21.32
C VAL A 224 5.98 -2.60 -20.22
N LEU A 225 5.36 -1.60 -19.61
CA LEU A 225 5.91 -0.87 -18.48
C LEU A 225 4.98 -1.07 -17.27
N THR A 226 5.56 -1.12 -16.07
CA THR A 226 4.79 -1.14 -14.82
C THR A 226 5.29 -0.06 -13.86
N GLY A 227 4.36 0.48 -13.07
CA GLY A 227 4.64 1.44 -12.01
C GLY A 227 3.45 1.61 -11.07
N CYS A 228 3.56 2.51 -10.11
CA CYS A 228 2.46 2.86 -9.21
C CYS A 228 1.68 4.08 -9.72
N LEU A 229 2.36 5.06 -10.28
CA LEU A 229 1.77 6.32 -10.71
C LEU A 229 1.80 6.47 -12.22
N ARG A 230 0.81 7.17 -12.75
CA ARG A 230 0.85 7.70 -14.12
C ARG A 230 1.50 9.08 -14.08
N ILE A 231 2.77 9.17 -14.47
CA ILE A 231 3.50 10.45 -14.55
C ILE A 231 3.41 10.95 -15.99
N SER A 232 2.33 11.65 -16.31
CA SER A 232 2.04 12.02 -17.71
C SER A 232 2.39 13.47 -18.05
N LYS A 233 2.21 14.43 -17.15
CA LYS A 233 2.41 15.86 -17.45
C LYS A 233 3.87 16.29 -17.50
N GLU A 234 4.78 15.58 -16.86
CA GLU A 234 6.18 15.97 -16.82
C GLU A 234 7.00 15.48 -18.02
N SER A 235 6.29 15.21 -19.09
CA SER A 235 6.94 15.04 -20.39
C SER A 235 7.80 13.78 -20.58
N ILE A 236 7.83 12.81 -19.63
CA ILE A 236 8.52 11.53 -19.86
C ILE A 236 7.91 10.80 -21.03
N PHE A 237 6.58 10.82 -21.11
CA PHE A 237 5.82 10.25 -22.20
C PHE A 237 5.26 11.30 -23.17
N THR A 238 5.68 12.56 -23.06
CA THR A 238 5.25 13.61 -24.00
C THR A 238 5.72 13.29 -25.42
N GLY A 239 4.78 13.23 -26.33
CA GLY A 239 5.04 12.89 -27.73
C GLY A 239 5.04 11.41 -28.06
N LEU A 240 4.71 10.53 -27.11
CA LEU A 240 4.39 9.12 -27.38
C LEU A 240 2.90 9.00 -27.71
N ASN A 241 2.58 8.99 -29.01
CA ASN A 241 1.19 8.82 -29.48
C ASN A 241 0.73 7.35 -29.44
N ASN A 242 1.62 6.44 -29.09
CA ASN A 242 1.42 4.99 -29.09
C ASN A 242 1.35 4.38 -27.66
N LEU A 243 1.26 5.22 -26.63
CA LEU A 243 1.15 4.82 -25.23
C LEU A 243 -0.31 4.53 -24.85
N ASN A 244 -0.57 3.30 -24.43
CA ASN A 244 -1.82 2.89 -23.80
C ASN A 244 -1.60 2.80 -22.28
N VAL A 245 -2.26 3.64 -21.51
CA VAL A 245 -2.15 3.66 -20.05
C VAL A 245 -3.35 2.93 -19.48
N LEU A 246 -3.08 2.02 -18.57
CA LEU A 246 -4.02 1.09 -17.95
C LEU A 246 -3.94 1.24 -16.43
N SER A 247 -4.81 2.09 -15.90
CA SER A 247 -4.85 2.46 -14.48
C SER A 247 -5.78 1.56 -13.66
N VAL A 248 -5.93 1.83 -12.39
CA VAL A 248 -6.88 1.13 -11.49
C VAL A 248 -8.35 1.42 -11.84
N THR A 249 -8.63 2.42 -12.68
CA THR A 249 -9.96 2.79 -13.12
C THR A 249 -10.38 2.10 -14.42
N ASP A 250 -9.42 1.51 -15.14
CA ASP A 250 -9.66 0.82 -16.42
C ASP A 250 -10.18 -0.60 -16.21
N VAL A 251 -11.15 -1.00 -17.06
CA VAL A 251 -11.75 -2.34 -17.06
C VAL A 251 -10.83 -3.39 -17.69
N GLN A 252 -9.88 -2.95 -18.54
CA GLN A 252 -8.95 -3.87 -19.17
C GLN A 252 -7.94 -4.39 -18.15
N TYR A 253 -7.64 -5.68 -18.18
CA TYR A 253 -6.68 -6.37 -17.29
C TYR A 253 -7.00 -6.24 -15.80
N GLU A 254 -8.26 -6.05 -15.45
CA GLU A 254 -8.71 -5.76 -14.08
C GLU A 254 -8.47 -6.93 -13.11
N GLU A 255 -8.47 -8.19 -13.58
CA GLU A 255 -8.32 -9.39 -12.75
C GLU A 255 -6.87 -9.95 -12.73
N TYR A 256 -5.97 -9.45 -13.58
CA TYR A 256 -4.59 -10.00 -13.63
C TYR A 256 -3.65 -9.41 -12.58
N PHE A 257 -4.07 -8.33 -11.94
CA PHE A 257 -3.34 -7.71 -10.85
C PHE A 257 -4.17 -7.80 -9.58
N GLY A 258 -3.83 -8.71 -8.70
CA GLY A 258 -4.63 -9.04 -7.52
C GLY A 258 -5.18 -10.46 -7.58
N PHE A 259 -5.83 -10.89 -6.50
CA PHE A 259 -6.53 -12.17 -6.45
C PHE A 259 -8.04 -11.92 -6.43
N THR A 260 -8.78 -12.67 -7.24
CA THR A 260 -10.24 -12.66 -7.21
C THR A 260 -10.77 -13.43 -5.98
N ASP A 261 -12.03 -13.21 -5.62
CA ASP A 261 -12.64 -13.89 -4.48
C ASP A 261 -12.66 -15.43 -4.67
N GLN A 262 -12.90 -15.89 -5.90
CA GLN A 262 -12.86 -17.31 -6.23
C GLN A 262 -11.46 -17.91 -6.03
N GLU A 263 -10.43 -17.24 -6.55
CA GLU A 263 -9.03 -17.69 -6.42
C GLU A 263 -8.59 -17.78 -4.95
N VAL A 264 -9.05 -16.84 -4.12
CA VAL A 264 -8.77 -16.86 -2.68
C VAL A 264 -9.49 -18.03 -2.01
N GLN A 265 -10.76 -18.27 -2.31
CA GLN A 265 -11.51 -19.40 -1.77
C GLN A 265 -10.88 -20.74 -2.16
N GLU A 266 -10.47 -20.91 -3.42
CA GLU A 266 -9.78 -22.11 -3.92
C GLU A 266 -8.44 -22.33 -3.19
N MET A 267 -7.67 -21.25 -2.98
CA MET A 267 -6.41 -21.32 -2.23
C MET A 267 -6.63 -21.71 -0.77
N LEU A 268 -7.59 -21.09 -0.08
CA LEU A 268 -7.92 -21.42 1.31
C LEU A 268 -8.40 -22.89 1.42
N GLY A 269 -9.19 -23.37 0.46
CA GLY A 269 -9.62 -24.77 0.36
C GLY A 269 -8.44 -25.71 0.18
N TYR A 270 -7.50 -25.39 -0.71
CA TYR A 270 -6.28 -26.20 -0.95
C TYR A 270 -5.43 -26.37 0.31
N TYR A 271 -5.34 -25.32 1.14
CA TYR A 271 -4.57 -25.35 2.40
C TYR A 271 -5.40 -25.81 3.61
N HIS A 272 -6.66 -26.17 3.45
CA HIS A 272 -7.59 -26.58 4.51
C HIS A 272 -7.77 -25.54 5.61
N ILE A 273 -7.81 -24.27 5.24
CA ILE A 273 -8.02 -23.09 6.12
C ILE A 273 -9.23 -22.27 5.68
N SER A 274 -10.26 -22.90 5.13
CA SER A 274 -11.49 -22.23 4.65
C SER A 274 -12.26 -21.51 5.78
N ASP A 275 -12.06 -21.90 7.03
CA ASP A 275 -12.58 -21.22 8.22
C ASP A 275 -12.05 -19.79 8.37
N ALA A 276 -10.87 -19.50 7.81
CA ALA A 276 -10.28 -18.17 7.81
C ALA A 276 -10.87 -17.21 6.75
N TYR A 277 -11.76 -17.68 5.85
CA TYR A 277 -12.27 -16.87 4.73
C TYR A 277 -12.86 -15.52 5.16
N GLY A 278 -13.73 -15.50 6.18
CA GLY A 278 -14.32 -14.26 6.68
C GLY A 278 -13.29 -13.24 7.17
N ALA A 279 -12.24 -13.73 7.83
CA ALA A 279 -11.14 -12.90 8.32
C ALA A 279 -10.28 -12.37 7.16
N VAL A 280 -9.93 -13.23 6.18
CA VAL A 280 -9.16 -12.84 4.98
C VAL A 280 -9.94 -11.80 4.17
N LYS A 281 -11.25 -12.00 3.99
CA LYS A 281 -12.12 -11.05 3.27
C LYS A 281 -12.17 -9.70 3.96
N ALA A 282 -12.38 -9.66 5.26
CA ALA A 282 -12.47 -8.39 6.00
C ALA A 282 -11.15 -7.60 6.01
N TRP A 283 -10.00 -8.30 6.01
CA TRP A 283 -8.69 -7.68 6.20
C TRP A 283 -7.95 -7.35 4.92
N TYR A 284 -8.10 -8.14 3.83
CA TYR A 284 -7.23 -8.06 2.65
C TYR A 284 -7.97 -7.90 1.33
N ASP A 285 -9.32 -7.98 1.33
CA ASP A 285 -10.19 -7.71 0.19
C ASP A 285 -10.45 -6.21 0.01
N GLY A 286 -11.36 -5.90 -0.90
CA GLY A 286 -12.00 -4.60 -1.02
C GLY A 286 -11.29 -3.61 -1.92
N TYR A 287 -10.25 -4.01 -2.64
CA TYR A 287 -9.74 -3.23 -3.77
C TYR A 287 -10.64 -3.44 -4.98
N ARG A 288 -10.83 -2.40 -5.77
CA ARG A 288 -11.58 -2.47 -7.01
C ARG A 288 -10.78 -1.87 -8.15
N PHE A 289 -10.45 -2.70 -9.13
CA PHE A 289 -9.83 -2.30 -10.38
C PHE A 289 -10.89 -2.42 -11.48
N GLY A 290 -11.14 -1.33 -12.23
CA GLY A 290 -12.27 -1.32 -13.15
C GLY A 290 -13.57 -1.71 -12.47
N ASN A 291 -14.10 -2.89 -12.83
CA ASN A 291 -15.29 -3.49 -12.24
C ASN A 291 -14.98 -4.69 -11.32
N ALA A 292 -13.76 -5.24 -11.37
CA ALA A 292 -13.38 -6.40 -10.59
C ALA A 292 -12.99 -6.03 -9.14
N GLU A 293 -13.49 -6.80 -8.19
CA GLU A 293 -13.05 -6.76 -6.80
C GLU A 293 -11.89 -7.74 -6.61
N VAL A 294 -10.81 -7.27 -5.98
CA VAL A 294 -9.59 -8.04 -5.82
C VAL A 294 -8.97 -7.85 -4.44
N TYR A 295 -8.29 -8.90 -3.99
CA TYR A 295 -7.47 -8.92 -2.78
C TYR A 295 -6.03 -8.51 -3.09
N CYS A 296 -5.33 -7.96 -2.09
CA CYS A 296 -3.88 -7.78 -2.18
C CYS A 296 -3.15 -9.14 -2.09
N PRO A 297 -2.45 -9.60 -3.13
CA PRO A 297 -1.81 -10.92 -3.16
C PRO A 297 -0.81 -11.15 -2.04
N TRP A 298 0.02 -10.17 -1.77
CA TRP A 298 1.05 -10.24 -0.75
C TRP A 298 0.48 -10.51 0.64
N ASP A 299 -0.57 -9.79 1.01
CA ASP A 299 -1.15 -9.86 2.35
C ASP A 299 -1.84 -11.21 2.56
N VAL A 300 -2.57 -11.68 1.53
CA VAL A 300 -3.22 -13.00 1.55
C VAL A 300 -2.20 -14.12 1.65
N ILE A 301 -1.13 -14.11 0.82
CA ILE A 301 -0.07 -15.12 0.85
C ILE A 301 0.65 -15.14 2.20
N CYS A 302 1.01 -13.96 2.73
CA CYS A 302 1.69 -13.85 4.03
C CYS A 302 0.82 -14.37 5.18
N TYR A 303 -0.47 -14.02 5.18
CA TYR A 303 -1.40 -14.52 6.19
C TYR A 303 -1.58 -16.03 6.09
N CYS A 304 -1.89 -16.55 4.91
CA CYS A 304 -2.11 -17.97 4.68
C CYS A 304 -0.89 -18.81 5.06
N SER A 305 0.31 -18.35 4.71
CA SER A 305 1.56 -19.03 5.07
C SER A 305 1.72 -19.24 6.58
N LYS A 306 1.36 -18.24 7.37
CA LYS A 306 1.41 -18.33 8.84
C LYS A 306 0.20 -19.06 9.44
N ARG A 307 -0.97 -18.90 8.83
CA ARG A 307 -2.21 -19.52 9.30
C ARG A 307 -2.19 -21.03 9.21
N VAL A 308 -1.53 -21.58 8.19
CA VAL A 308 -1.33 -23.04 8.04
C VAL A 308 -0.58 -23.63 9.24
N ASP A 309 0.39 -22.91 9.78
CA ASP A 309 1.19 -23.36 10.93
C ASP A 309 0.53 -23.00 12.28
N ASN A 310 -0.29 -21.96 12.31
CA ASN A 310 -0.98 -21.52 13.53
C ASN A 310 -2.49 -21.32 13.28
N PRO A 311 -3.33 -22.32 13.59
CA PRO A 311 -4.77 -22.27 13.39
C PRO A 311 -5.52 -21.14 14.13
N ASN A 312 -4.93 -20.56 15.15
CA ASN A 312 -5.53 -19.47 15.92
C ASN A 312 -4.95 -18.09 15.56
N LEU A 313 -4.22 -17.97 14.43
CA LEU A 313 -3.61 -16.71 14.02
C LEU A 313 -4.68 -15.70 13.63
N PHE A 314 -4.65 -14.53 14.28
CA PHE A 314 -5.42 -13.37 13.84
C PHE A 314 -4.76 -12.69 12.64
N PRO A 315 -5.55 -12.05 11.74
CA PRO A 315 -5.01 -11.21 10.69
C PRO A 315 -4.09 -10.13 11.23
N GLN A 316 -3.02 -9.85 10.50
CA GLN A 316 -1.98 -8.89 10.85
C GLN A 316 -1.84 -7.87 9.73
N ASN A 317 -1.22 -6.73 10.05
CA ASN A 317 -0.87 -5.73 9.07
C ASN A 317 0.47 -6.11 8.39
N TYR A 318 0.41 -6.49 7.12
CA TYR A 318 1.59 -6.80 6.29
C TYR A 318 2.00 -5.63 5.42
N TRP A 319 1.07 -4.72 5.11
CA TRP A 319 1.32 -3.54 4.29
C TRP A 319 2.30 -2.57 4.93
N SER A 320 2.20 -2.29 6.23
CA SER A 320 3.00 -1.29 6.95
C SER A 320 4.49 -1.61 7.00
N ASN A 321 4.84 -2.90 6.97
CA ASN A 321 6.22 -3.35 7.18
C ASN A 321 7.15 -3.12 5.99
N THR A 322 6.66 -2.70 4.83
CA THR A 322 7.43 -2.64 3.58
C THR A 322 7.20 -1.35 2.76
N SER A 323 6.26 -0.48 3.13
CA SER A 323 6.09 0.84 2.51
C SER A 323 6.32 1.93 3.54
N SER A 324 7.01 3.01 3.15
CA SER A 324 7.00 4.21 3.99
C SER A 324 5.57 4.74 4.01
N ASN A 325 4.94 4.77 5.17
CA ASN A 325 3.61 5.38 5.36
C ASN A 325 3.67 6.92 5.27
N GLU A 326 4.72 7.44 4.63
CA GLU A 326 4.97 8.89 4.52
C GLU A 326 3.84 9.60 3.78
N ILE A 327 3.25 8.94 2.77
CA ILE A 327 2.12 9.50 2.00
C ILE A 327 0.92 9.74 2.93
N ILE A 328 0.51 8.73 3.72
CA ILE A 328 -0.59 8.89 4.69
C ILE A 328 -0.20 9.91 5.75
N ARG A 329 1.01 9.85 6.28
CA ARG A 329 1.49 10.78 7.31
C ARG A 329 1.44 12.21 6.80
N ARG A 330 1.92 12.46 5.59
CA ARG A 330 1.87 13.78 4.96
C ARG A 330 0.45 14.23 4.66
N PHE A 331 -0.39 13.33 4.15
CA PHE A 331 -1.81 13.57 3.94
C PHE A 331 -2.50 14.00 5.24
N ILE A 332 -2.36 13.23 6.33
CA ILE A 332 -2.96 13.53 7.62
C ILE A 332 -2.43 14.85 8.19
N ARG A 333 -1.14 15.18 8.02
CA ARG A 333 -0.57 16.49 8.42
C ARG A 333 -1.17 17.66 7.66
N MET A 334 -1.42 17.52 6.36
CA MET A 334 -2.04 18.56 5.54
C MET A 334 -3.52 18.77 5.86
N THR A 335 -4.20 17.76 6.42
CA THR A 335 -5.61 17.82 6.83
C THR A 335 -5.84 18.57 8.15
N GLY A 336 -4.86 19.25 8.70
CA GLY A 336 -4.80 19.79 10.07
C GLY A 336 -5.91 20.76 10.54
N SER A 337 -6.82 21.23 9.66
CA SER A 337 -8.01 21.99 10.06
C SER A 337 -9.07 22.00 8.94
N GLY A 338 -10.34 21.86 9.28
CA GLY A 338 -11.48 22.11 8.39
C GLY A 338 -12.10 20.86 7.75
N LEU A 339 -12.62 21.02 6.55
CA LEU A 339 -13.44 20.05 5.80
C LEU A 339 -12.71 18.70 5.58
N THR A 340 -11.43 18.76 5.27
CA THR A 340 -10.65 17.56 4.93
C THR A 340 -10.42 16.63 6.10
N LYS A 341 -10.37 17.17 7.32
CA LYS A 341 -10.27 16.33 8.53
C LYS A 341 -11.54 15.49 8.71
N SER A 342 -12.72 16.11 8.54
CA SER A 342 -14.00 15.40 8.61
C SER A 342 -14.16 14.34 7.53
N GLU A 343 -13.56 14.56 6.36
CA GLU A 343 -13.55 13.60 5.26
C GLU A 343 -12.70 12.36 5.59
N VAL A 344 -11.51 12.56 6.17
CA VAL A 344 -10.67 11.44 6.63
C VAL A 344 -11.38 10.61 7.72
N GLU A 345 -12.04 11.29 8.64
CA GLU A 345 -12.80 10.64 9.71
C GLU A 345 -13.98 9.84 9.15
N ALA A 346 -14.71 10.38 8.16
CA ALA A 346 -15.77 9.67 7.45
C ALA A 346 -15.24 8.39 6.76
N LEU A 347 -14.09 8.47 6.08
CA LEU A 347 -13.44 7.30 5.49
C LEU A 347 -13.06 6.25 6.53
N VAL A 348 -12.46 6.66 7.65
CA VAL A 348 -12.09 5.73 8.74
C VAL A 348 -13.34 5.12 9.38
N ALA A 349 -14.45 5.84 9.37
CA ALA A 349 -15.74 5.32 9.79
C ALA A 349 -16.38 4.31 8.81
N GLY A 350 -15.86 4.24 7.58
CA GLY A 350 -16.35 3.34 6.53
C GLY A 350 -17.30 3.98 5.54
N GLU A 351 -17.38 5.32 5.54
CA GLU A 351 -18.17 6.06 4.55
C GLU A 351 -17.38 6.22 3.24
N THR A 352 -18.07 6.55 2.16
CA THR A 352 -17.46 6.87 0.87
C THR A 352 -17.46 8.38 0.66
N LEU A 353 -16.43 8.87 -0.02
CA LEU A 353 -16.31 10.28 -0.43
C LEU A 353 -16.30 10.38 -1.95
N VAL A 354 -16.94 11.41 -2.48
CA VAL A 354 -16.85 11.72 -3.91
C VAL A 354 -15.71 12.70 -4.14
N LYS A 355 -14.72 12.30 -4.95
CA LYS A 355 -13.56 13.10 -5.31
C LYS A 355 -13.26 13.03 -6.79
N GLU A 356 -12.89 14.15 -7.38
CA GLU A 356 -12.34 14.19 -8.74
C GLU A 356 -10.94 13.55 -8.73
N ILE A 357 -10.72 12.56 -9.60
CA ILE A 357 -9.45 11.87 -9.71
C ILE A 357 -8.70 12.38 -10.92
N ARG A 358 -7.49 12.86 -10.67
CA ARG A 358 -6.55 13.31 -11.69
C ARG A 358 -5.49 12.26 -11.91
N GLU A 359 -5.49 11.67 -13.09
CA GLU A 359 -4.51 10.66 -13.46
C GLU A 359 -3.21 11.24 -14.03
N ASP A 360 -3.20 12.55 -14.33
CA ASP A 360 -2.12 13.26 -15.01
C ASP A 360 -1.25 14.10 -14.04
N LEU A 361 -0.98 13.58 -12.86
CA LEU A 361 -0.21 14.28 -11.83
C LEU A 361 1.29 14.17 -12.09
N THR A 362 2.04 15.20 -11.67
CA THR A 362 3.51 15.24 -11.66
C THR A 362 4.02 15.18 -10.22
N TYR A 363 5.25 14.70 -9.98
CA TYR A 363 5.80 14.70 -8.61
C TYR A 363 5.85 16.12 -8.01
N ASN A 364 6.17 17.14 -8.82
CA ASN A 364 6.16 18.53 -8.37
C ASN A 364 4.77 18.99 -7.93
N SER A 365 3.71 18.53 -8.60
CA SER A 365 2.33 18.92 -8.28
C SER A 365 1.62 18.01 -7.29
N LEU A 366 2.15 16.80 -7.02
CA LEU A 366 1.49 15.82 -6.14
C LEU A 366 1.16 16.38 -4.75
N TYR A 367 1.99 17.27 -4.26
CA TYR A 367 1.89 17.81 -2.89
C TYR A 367 1.45 19.26 -2.83
N ASP A 368 1.08 19.86 -3.96
CA ASP A 368 0.66 21.27 -4.02
C ASP A 368 -0.78 21.46 -3.53
N SER A 369 -1.60 20.42 -3.64
CA SER A 369 -3.01 20.47 -3.30
C SER A 369 -3.47 19.19 -2.62
N ILE A 370 -4.40 19.32 -1.67
CA ILE A 370 -5.08 18.18 -1.04
C ILE A 370 -5.85 17.34 -2.06
N ASP A 371 -6.37 17.95 -3.12
CA ASP A 371 -7.11 17.23 -4.17
C ASP A 371 -6.20 16.28 -4.96
N HIS A 372 -4.93 16.62 -5.14
CA HIS A 372 -3.95 15.74 -5.76
C HIS A 372 -3.62 14.54 -4.87
N LEU A 373 -3.65 14.73 -3.55
CA LEU A 373 -3.40 13.64 -2.60
C LEU A 373 -4.48 12.55 -2.62
N TRP A 374 -5.74 12.90 -2.91
CA TRP A 374 -6.79 11.90 -3.10
C TRP A 374 -6.47 10.96 -4.26
N SER A 375 -6.01 11.52 -5.38
CA SER A 375 -5.59 10.73 -6.55
C SER A 375 -4.36 9.86 -6.25
N LEU A 376 -3.40 10.40 -5.49
CA LEU A 376 -2.21 9.67 -5.04
C LEU A 376 -2.58 8.50 -4.12
N LEU A 377 -3.49 8.70 -3.16
CA LEU A 377 -3.96 7.66 -2.25
C LEU A 377 -4.69 6.53 -2.99
N LEU A 378 -5.48 6.86 -4.04
CA LEU A 378 -6.10 5.86 -4.91
C LEU A 378 -5.06 5.08 -5.70
N ALA A 379 -4.14 5.75 -6.39
CA ALA A 379 -3.13 5.11 -7.23
C ALA A 379 -2.15 4.23 -6.42
N THR A 380 -1.85 4.60 -5.18
CA THR A 380 -0.96 3.86 -4.29
C THR A 380 -1.65 2.78 -3.45
N GLY A 381 -3.00 2.67 -3.51
CA GLY A 381 -3.77 1.62 -2.85
C GLY A 381 -4.15 1.90 -1.39
N TYR A 382 -3.97 3.13 -0.90
CA TYR A 382 -4.51 3.52 0.40
C TYR A 382 -6.02 3.79 0.34
N LEU A 383 -6.52 4.11 -0.84
CA LEU A 383 -7.94 4.18 -1.14
C LEU A 383 -8.27 3.25 -2.32
N THR A 384 -9.53 2.92 -2.45
CA THR A 384 -10.10 2.21 -3.59
C THR A 384 -11.32 2.96 -4.12
N GLN A 385 -11.68 2.72 -5.38
CA GLN A 385 -12.90 3.27 -5.96
C GLN A 385 -14.08 2.31 -5.74
N ARG A 386 -15.30 2.86 -5.62
CA ARG A 386 -16.57 2.13 -5.50
C ARG A 386 -17.53 2.49 -6.62
N GLY A 387 -17.00 2.94 -7.76
CA GLY A 387 -17.74 3.41 -8.91
C GLY A 387 -17.49 4.88 -9.20
N THR A 388 -17.98 5.35 -10.33
CA THR A 388 -17.84 6.73 -10.78
C THR A 388 -19.18 7.44 -10.86
N LEU A 389 -19.19 8.75 -10.63
CA LEU A 389 -20.35 9.61 -10.78
C LEU A 389 -20.50 10.11 -12.24
N ASP A 390 -19.39 10.51 -12.86
CA ASP A 390 -19.34 11.19 -14.16
C ASP A 390 -18.13 10.82 -15.01
N GLY A 391 -17.41 9.76 -14.66
CA GLY A 391 -16.16 9.32 -15.32
C GLY A 391 -14.91 10.07 -14.89
N ARG A 392 -15.03 11.12 -14.05
CA ARG A 392 -13.91 11.87 -13.45
C ARG A 392 -13.96 11.84 -11.93
N SER A 393 -15.17 11.87 -11.38
CA SER A 393 -15.44 11.86 -9.94
C SER A 393 -15.77 10.44 -9.52
N TYR A 394 -15.04 9.92 -8.55
CA TYR A 394 -15.17 8.55 -8.04
C TYR A 394 -15.61 8.55 -6.58
N TYR A 395 -16.39 7.54 -6.21
CA TYR A 395 -16.67 7.21 -4.82
C TYR A 395 -15.45 6.51 -4.24
N LEU A 396 -14.71 7.20 -3.37
CA LEU A 396 -13.51 6.66 -2.73
C LEU A 396 -13.84 6.09 -1.35
N ALA A 397 -13.20 4.97 -1.02
CA ALA A 397 -13.31 4.31 0.28
C ALA A 397 -11.95 3.76 0.73
N ILE A 398 -11.79 3.54 2.02
CA ILE A 398 -10.71 2.69 2.54
C ILE A 398 -11.06 1.24 2.17
N PRO A 399 -10.14 0.48 1.52
CA PRO A 399 -10.47 -0.83 0.96
C PRO A 399 -10.86 -1.85 2.05
N ASN A 400 -10.11 -1.94 3.15
CA ASN A 400 -10.23 -3.02 4.11
C ASN A 400 -9.78 -2.64 5.52
N MET A 401 -9.81 -3.61 6.44
CA MET A 401 -9.46 -3.39 7.83
C MET A 401 -7.96 -3.16 8.04
N GLU A 402 -7.09 -3.73 7.20
CA GLU A 402 -5.65 -3.51 7.28
C GLU A 402 -5.31 -2.03 7.02
N ILE A 403 -5.76 -1.49 5.91
CA ILE A 403 -5.53 -0.07 5.56
C ILE A 403 -6.24 0.86 6.54
N ARG A 404 -7.44 0.47 7.01
CA ARG A 404 -8.14 1.25 8.04
C ARG A 404 -7.34 1.34 9.34
N SER A 405 -6.66 0.27 9.74
CA SER A 405 -5.79 0.29 10.92
C SER A 405 -4.61 1.24 10.73
N LEU A 406 -4.02 1.29 9.53
CA LEU A 406 -2.94 2.23 9.21
C LEU A 406 -3.36 3.69 9.33
N PHE A 407 -4.55 4.05 8.81
CA PHE A 407 -5.07 5.40 8.98
C PHE A 407 -5.27 5.73 10.46
N LYS A 408 -5.85 4.82 11.25
CA LYS A 408 -6.03 5.01 12.70
C LYS A 408 -4.69 5.22 13.40
N ASP A 409 -3.69 4.38 13.12
CA ASP A 409 -2.37 4.46 13.74
C ASP A 409 -1.65 5.77 13.40
N GLN A 410 -1.77 6.25 12.16
CA GLN A 410 -1.17 7.53 11.76
C GLN A 410 -1.90 8.73 12.37
N ILE A 411 -3.23 8.70 12.46
CA ILE A 411 -4.01 9.71 13.17
C ILE A 411 -3.62 9.73 14.66
N LEU A 412 -3.53 8.57 15.29
CA LEU A 412 -3.08 8.44 16.68
C LEU A 412 -1.64 8.94 16.86
N SER A 413 -0.73 8.64 15.92
CA SER A 413 0.66 9.10 15.98
C SER A 413 0.74 10.63 15.89
N GLN A 414 0.01 11.24 14.95
CA GLN A 414 -0.04 12.71 14.84
C GLN A 414 -0.65 13.35 16.10
N PHE A 415 -1.68 12.72 16.62
CA PHE A 415 -2.28 13.10 17.88
C PHE A 415 -1.24 13.07 19.00
N LYS A 416 -0.48 12.00 19.09
CA LYS A 416 0.61 11.84 20.04
C LYS A 416 1.63 12.99 19.94
N GLU A 417 2.11 13.28 18.73
CA GLU A 417 3.05 14.40 18.48
C GLU A 417 2.49 15.75 18.96
N ASN A 418 1.18 15.98 18.79
CA ASN A 418 0.52 17.21 19.22
C ASN A 418 0.37 17.29 20.75
N VAL A 419 0.04 16.17 21.41
CA VAL A 419 -0.07 16.08 22.87
C VAL A 419 1.31 16.27 23.54
N GLN A 420 2.37 15.68 22.98
CA GLN A 420 3.73 15.87 23.49
C GLN A 420 4.21 17.34 23.40
N LYS A 421 3.74 18.09 22.39
CA LYS A 421 4.02 19.53 22.30
C LYS A 421 3.30 20.36 23.38
N ASP A 422 2.19 19.87 23.94
CA ASP A 422 1.40 20.53 24.99
C ASP A 422 1.47 19.79 26.34
N GLY A 423 2.67 19.42 26.75
CA GLY A 423 2.92 18.61 27.95
C GLY A 423 2.30 19.17 29.25
N LYS A 424 2.08 20.50 29.35
CA LYS A 424 1.43 21.11 30.51
C LYS A 424 -0.05 20.74 30.61
N ARG A 425 -0.77 20.71 29.47
CA ARG A 425 -2.19 20.32 29.45
C ARG A 425 -2.38 18.84 29.70
N LEU A 426 -1.51 17.99 29.16
CA LEU A 426 -1.51 16.56 29.44
C LEU A 426 -1.28 16.31 30.93
N ALA A 427 -0.29 16.97 31.53
CA ALA A 427 0.02 16.84 32.93
C ALA A 427 -1.19 17.28 33.81
N ALA A 428 -1.84 18.40 33.47
CA ALA A 428 -3.04 18.88 34.16
C ALA A 428 -4.21 17.89 34.01
N PHE A 429 -4.43 17.31 32.84
CA PHE A 429 -5.48 16.31 32.62
C PHE A 429 -5.25 15.03 33.42
N CYS A 430 -4.03 14.51 33.43
CA CYS A 430 -3.67 13.34 34.23
C CYS A 430 -3.78 13.62 35.72
N GLU A 431 -3.38 14.80 36.19
CA GLU A 431 -3.53 15.20 37.61
C GLU A 431 -5.00 15.32 38.04
N ALA A 432 -5.85 15.89 37.18
CA ALA A 432 -7.28 15.95 37.43
C ALA A 432 -7.93 14.54 37.50
N LEU A 433 -7.52 13.61 36.65
CA LEU A 433 -7.95 12.21 36.71
C LEU A 433 -7.48 11.51 38.00
N LYS A 434 -6.24 11.77 38.41
CA LYS A 434 -5.64 11.17 39.61
C LYS A 434 -6.28 11.66 40.90
N THR A 435 -6.72 12.91 40.92
CA THR A 435 -7.34 13.56 42.10
C THR A 435 -8.87 13.42 42.16
N GLY A 436 -9.50 12.87 41.12
CA GLY A 436 -10.95 12.75 41.05
C GLY A 436 -11.67 14.07 40.71
N ASP A 437 -10.97 15.06 40.15
CA ASP A 437 -11.55 16.36 39.75
C ASP A 437 -12.32 16.24 38.41
N ALA A 438 -13.56 15.70 38.52
CA ALA A 438 -14.41 15.50 37.34
C ALA A 438 -14.69 16.79 36.54
N PRO A 439 -14.96 17.96 37.19
CA PRO A 439 -15.14 19.23 36.48
C PRO A 439 -13.92 19.62 35.63
N GLU A 440 -12.71 19.48 36.16
CA GLU A 440 -11.49 19.83 35.46
C GLU A 440 -11.18 18.82 34.34
N VAL A 441 -11.41 17.51 34.56
CA VAL A 441 -11.36 16.48 33.52
C VAL A 441 -12.31 16.81 32.37
N GLU A 442 -13.56 17.16 32.68
CA GLU A 442 -14.60 17.55 31.72
C GLU A 442 -14.16 18.78 30.90
N ARG A 443 -13.67 19.81 31.57
CA ARG A 443 -13.21 21.06 30.93
C ARG A 443 -12.05 20.80 29.98
N LEU A 444 -11.00 20.14 30.45
CA LEU A 444 -9.79 19.89 29.70
C LEU A 444 -10.05 18.95 28.50
N PHE A 445 -10.87 17.92 28.71
CA PHE A 445 -11.21 16.98 27.64
C PHE A 445 -12.15 17.64 26.60
N THR A 446 -13.14 18.45 27.03
CA THR A 446 -13.99 19.21 26.14
C THR A 446 -13.19 20.22 25.32
N ASP A 447 -12.25 20.93 25.92
CA ASP A 447 -11.37 21.88 25.21
C ASP A 447 -10.49 21.14 24.20
N TYR A 448 -10.01 19.97 24.58
CA TYR A 448 -9.29 19.09 23.69
C TYR A 448 -10.17 18.63 22.51
N LEU A 449 -11.39 18.15 22.74
CA LEU A 449 -12.33 17.75 21.71
C LEU A 449 -12.68 18.90 20.75
N LYS A 450 -12.83 20.13 21.27
CA LYS A 450 -13.08 21.33 20.43
C LYS A 450 -11.94 21.66 19.48
N GLN A 451 -10.70 21.44 19.92
CA GLN A 451 -9.51 21.71 19.11
C GLN A 451 -9.19 20.60 18.11
N THR A 452 -9.55 19.36 18.43
CA THR A 452 -9.12 18.16 17.72
C THR A 452 -10.20 17.49 16.86
N ILE A 453 -11.49 17.66 17.18
CA ILE A 453 -12.60 16.94 16.54
C ILE A 453 -13.47 17.88 15.70
N SER A 454 -13.95 17.42 14.53
CA SER A 454 -14.96 18.11 13.71
C SER A 454 -16.39 17.75 14.15
N ILE A 455 -17.35 18.67 13.95
CA ILE A 455 -18.77 18.45 14.32
C ILE A 455 -19.39 17.28 13.56
N ARG A 456 -18.85 16.92 12.39
CA ARG A 456 -19.32 15.79 11.55
C ARG A 456 -18.88 14.42 12.04
N ASP A 457 -17.92 14.34 12.97
CA ASP A 457 -17.41 13.08 13.57
C ASP A 457 -18.50 12.30 14.33
N THR A 458 -19.65 12.91 14.51
CA THR A 458 -20.75 12.41 15.32
C THR A 458 -21.86 11.73 14.52
N PHE A 459 -21.74 11.56 13.19
CA PHE A 459 -22.78 10.94 12.36
C PHE A 459 -22.62 9.43 12.08
N VAL A 460 -21.65 8.78 12.70
CA VAL A 460 -21.37 7.33 12.54
C VAL A 460 -22.26 6.46 13.44
N ARG A 461 -22.41 5.15 13.13
CA ARG A 461 -23.18 4.20 13.95
C ARG A 461 -22.65 4.13 15.39
N ARG A 462 -23.54 3.95 16.38
CA ARG A 462 -23.29 4.06 17.81
C ARG A 462 -22.04 3.32 18.33
N PRO A 463 -21.77 2.05 18.01
CA PRO A 463 -20.58 1.34 18.53
C PRO A 463 -19.28 1.96 18.05
N THR A 464 -19.24 2.49 16.83
CA THR A 464 -18.05 3.11 16.26
C THR A 464 -17.71 4.46 16.90
N LYS A 465 -18.71 5.17 17.42
CA LYS A 465 -18.51 6.45 18.13
C LYS A 465 -17.92 6.26 19.52
N GLU A 466 -18.39 5.30 20.27
CA GLU A 466 -17.84 4.94 21.58
C GLU A 466 -16.38 4.51 21.44
N ASN A 467 -16.08 3.65 20.46
CA ASN A 467 -14.71 3.20 20.14
C ASN A 467 -13.78 4.35 19.73
N PHE A 468 -14.30 5.37 19.08
CA PHE A 468 -13.51 6.54 18.69
C PHE A 468 -13.05 7.35 19.92
N PHE A 469 -13.98 7.71 20.81
CA PHE A 469 -13.64 8.46 22.04
C PHE A 469 -12.82 7.63 23.02
N HIS A 470 -13.09 6.32 23.10
CA HIS A 470 -12.27 5.37 23.84
C HIS A 470 -10.83 5.35 23.34
N GLY A 471 -10.62 5.26 22.02
CA GLY A 471 -9.29 5.27 21.42
C GLY A 471 -8.53 6.57 21.66
N ILE A 472 -9.21 7.72 21.67
CA ILE A 472 -8.62 9.02 22.03
C ILE A 472 -8.12 9.00 23.48
N LEU A 473 -8.97 8.60 24.43
CA LEU A 473 -8.60 8.57 25.84
C LEU A 473 -7.46 7.57 26.08
N LEU A 474 -7.53 6.38 25.53
CA LEU A 474 -6.46 5.38 25.61
C LEU A 474 -5.13 5.94 25.08
N GLY A 475 -5.19 6.67 23.96
CA GLY A 475 -4.03 7.36 23.41
C GLY A 475 -3.46 8.44 24.31
N ILE A 476 -4.29 9.27 24.94
CA ILE A 476 -3.86 10.33 25.87
C ILE A 476 -3.20 9.72 27.12
N LEU A 477 -3.85 8.74 27.72
CA LEU A 477 -3.42 8.16 28.99
C LEU A 477 -2.14 7.35 28.87
N GLY A 478 -1.93 6.67 27.74
CA GLY A 478 -0.72 5.89 27.46
C GLY A 478 0.56 6.72 27.29
N PHE A 479 0.48 8.07 27.36
CA PHE A 479 1.64 8.96 27.33
C PHE A 479 2.19 9.39 28.67
N LYS A 480 1.44 9.15 29.73
CA LYS A 480 1.90 9.51 31.06
C LYS A 480 2.88 8.46 31.55
N ASP A 481 4.13 8.85 31.71
CA ASP A 481 5.15 7.98 32.32
C ASP A 481 4.69 7.52 33.71
N GLY A 482 4.87 6.23 34.00
CA GLY A 482 4.46 5.62 35.25
C GLY A 482 2.99 5.20 35.29
N TRP A 483 2.22 5.33 34.19
CA TRP A 483 0.85 4.87 34.10
C TRP A 483 0.77 3.58 33.25
N PHE A 484 0.28 2.51 33.85
CA PHE A 484 0.00 1.25 33.13
C PHE A 484 -1.43 1.26 32.64
N VAL A 485 -1.60 1.45 31.32
CA VAL A 485 -2.91 1.60 30.69
C VAL A 485 -3.25 0.34 29.92
N LYS A 486 -4.33 -0.32 30.29
CA LYS A 486 -4.88 -1.49 29.60
C LYS A 486 -6.27 -1.17 29.04
N SER A 487 -6.59 -1.73 27.88
CA SER A 487 -7.95 -1.74 27.33
C SER A 487 -8.46 -3.17 27.30
N ASN A 488 -9.57 -3.44 28.01
CA ASN A 488 -10.15 -4.78 28.03
C ASN A 488 -10.99 -5.04 26.77
N ARG A 489 -10.71 -6.18 26.13
CA ARG A 489 -11.50 -6.74 25.03
C ARG A 489 -12.52 -7.72 25.63
N GLU A 490 -13.78 -7.36 25.67
CA GLU A 490 -14.84 -8.34 25.80
C GLU A 490 -15.87 -8.20 24.68
N SER A 491 -16.09 -9.33 23.97
CA SER A 491 -17.11 -9.61 22.95
C SER A 491 -17.04 -8.90 21.59
N GLU A 492 -17.74 -9.50 20.63
CA GLU A 492 -17.84 -9.16 19.20
C GLU A 492 -18.25 -7.70 18.88
N GLU A 493 -18.62 -6.89 19.87
CA GLU A 493 -19.13 -5.53 19.71
C GLU A 493 -18.17 -4.38 20.06
N GLY A 494 -16.90 -4.61 20.43
CA GLY A 494 -15.88 -3.55 20.58
C GLY A 494 -15.27 -3.37 21.97
N TYR A 495 -14.36 -2.39 22.10
CA TYR A 495 -13.66 -2.03 23.36
C TYR A 495 -14.62 -1.30 24.31
N ARG A 496 -14.64 -1.65 25.60
CA ARG A 496 -15.61 -1.06 26.54
C ARG A 496 -14.99 -0.30 27.71
N ASP A 497 -13.87 -0.75 28.29
CA ASP A 497 -13.31 -0.15 29.50
C ASP A 497 -11.81 0.12 29.37
N ILE A 498 -11.33 1.21 29.96
CA ILE A 498 -9.92 1.53 30.13
C ILE A 498 -9.57 1.36 31.61
N LEU A 499 -8.58 0.50 31.88
CA LEU A 499 -7.97 0.35 33.19
C LEU A 499 -6.64 1.10 33.19
N VAL A 500 -6.42 1.88 34.26
CA VAL A 500 -5.13 2.54 34.49
C VAL A 500 -4.68 2.18 35.90
N LYS A 501 -3.42 1.76 36.02
CA LYS A 501 -2.73 1.58 37.29
C LYS A 501 -1.61 2.59 37.41
N ILE A 502 -1.55 3.31 38.52
CA ILE A 502 -0.50 4.26 38.89
C ILE A 502 0.27 3.64 40.06
N GLU A 503 1.37 2.94 39.77
CA GLU A 503 2.06 2.13 40.80
C GLU A 503 2.62 2.94 41.94
N ASP A 504 3.28 4.07 41.63
CA ASP A 504 3.93 4.91 42.64
C ASP A 504 2.96 5.52 43.68
N GLU A 505 1.67 5.54 43.38
CA GLU A 505 0.63 6.18 44.22
C GLU A 505 -0.47 5.21 44.62
N GLU A 506 -0.39 3.93 44.22
CA GLU A 506 -1.37 2.88 44.54
C GLU A 506 -2.82 3.24 44.12
N ILE A 507 -2.95 4.02 43.03
CA ILE A 507 -4.22 4.49 42.49
C ILE A 507 -4.60 3.69 41.26
N GLY A 508 -5.86 3.27 41.19
CA GLY A 508 -6.50 2.67 40.03
C GLY A 508 -7.54 3.61 39.41
N LEU A 509 -7.61 3.65 38.08
CA LEU A 509 -8.69 4.33 37.35
C LEU A 509 -9.43 3.32 36.47
N LEU A 510 -10.75 3.30 36.57
CA LEU A 510 -11.66 2.57 35.69
C LEU A 510 -12.47 3.57 34.89
N ILE A 511 -12.34 3.56 33.57
CA ILE A 511 -12.98 4.57 32.71
C ILE A 511 -13.86 3.87 31.69
N GLU A 512 -15.15 4.13 31.72
CA GLU A 512 -16.13 3.73 30.72
C GLU A 512 -16.54 4.93 29.89
N VAL A 513 -16.52 4.77 28.56
CA VAL A 513 -16.86 5.83 27.61
C VAL A 513 -18.17 5.52 26.90
N LYS A 514 -19.10 6.46 26.91
CA LYS A 514 -20.39 6.36 26.22
C LYS A 514 -20.59 7.49 25.25
N TYR A 515 -21.27 7.19 24.13
CA TYR A 515 -21.77 8.23 23.24
C TYR A 515 -23.21 8.59 23.61
N ALA A 516 -23.43 9.84 24.01
CA ALA A 516 -24.75 10.32 24.41
C ALA A 516 -25.68 10.46 23.18
N GLN A 517 -26.86 9.85 23.25
CA GLN A 517 -27.89 10.05 22.24
C GLN A 517 -28.60 11.40 22.49
N ARG A 518 -28.88 12.13 21.42
CA ARG A 518 -29.61 13.41 21.47
C ARG A 518 -29.05 14.45 22.43
N GLY A 519 -27.82 14.29 22.91
CA GLY A 519 -27.19 15.21 23.86
C GLY A 519 -27.51 14.95 25.34
N GLU A 520 -28.09 13.79 25.67
CA GLU A 520 -28.40 13.38 27.08
C GLU A 520 -27.14 12.90 27.82
N LEU A 521 -26.19 13.82 28.01
CA LEU A 521 -24.85 13.53 28.55
C LEU A 521 -24.91 12.98 29.98
N GLU A 522 -25.75 13.53 30.88
CA GLU A 522 -25.85 13.07 32.27
C GLU A 522 -26.41 11.66 32.41
N SER A 523 -27.42 11.32 31.60
CA SER A 523 -27.98 9.96 31.56
C SER A 523 -26.95 8.96 31.08
N ALA A 524 -26.14 9.33 30.07
CA ALA A 524 -25.09 8.47 29.54
C ALA A 524 -23.93 8.27 30.54
N CYS A 525 -23.53 9.29 31.30
CA CYS A 525 -22.56 9.16 32.38
C CYS A 525 -23.03 8.20 33.49
N LYS A 526 -24.28 8.33 33.94
CA LYS A 526 -24.85 7.40 34.93
C LYS A 526 -24.85 5.96 34.45
N LYS A 527 -25.21 5.74 33.18
CA LYS A 527 -25.14 4.40 32.55
C LYS A 527 -23.70 3.86 32.48
N ALA A 528 -22.71 4.72 32.22
CA ALA A 528 -21.31 4.33 32.22
C ALA A 528 -20.85 3.88 33.61
N LEU A 529 -21.15 4.66 34.67
CA LEU A 529 -20.82 4.28 36.06
C LEU A 529 -21.55 3.00 36.49
N GLN A 530 -22.83 2.85 36.15
CA GLN A 530 -23.58 1.63 36.45
C GLN A 530 -22.93 0.41 35.78
N GLN A 531 -22.48 0.53 34.55
CA GLN A 531 -21.81 -0.55 33.83
C GLN A 531 -20.47 -0.93 34.48
N ILE A 532 -19.70 0.04 35.00
CA ILE A 532 -18.47 -0.23 35.77
C ILE A 532 -18.81 -1.01 37.04
N ALA A 533 -19.87 -0.62 37.77
CA ALA A 533 -20.27 -1.29 39.00
C ALA A 533 -20.73 -2.74 38.81
N GLU A 534 -21.35 -3.06 37.64
CA GLU A 534 -21.80 -4.41 37.31
C GLU A 534 -20.64 -5.36 36.95
N LYS A 535 -19.48 -4.82 36.57
CA LYS A 535 -18.30 -5.57 36.15
C LYS A 535 -17.27 -5.64 37.28
N LYS A 536 -16.68 -6.81 37.49
CA LYS A 536 -15.74 -7.07 38.61
C LYS A 536 -14.31 -6.52 38.41
N TYR A 537 -14.10 -5.52 37.56
CA TYR A 537 -12.76 -5.00 37.27
C TYR A 537 -12.07 -4.27 38.41
N ALA A 538 -12.81 -3.72 39.34
CA ALA A 538 -12.25 -3.17 40.59
C ALA A 538 -11.50 -4.24 41.41
N ALA A 539 -11.90 -5.51 41.32
CA ALA A 539 -11.20 -6.61 41.99
C ALA A 539 -9.79 -6.84 41.42
N GLU A 540 -9.60 -6.74 40.12
CA GLU A 540 -8.28 -6.87 39.46
C GLU A 540 -7.32 -5.78 39.97
N LEU A 541 -7.75 -4.52 40.02
CA LEU A 541 -6.93 -3.41 40.51
C LEU A 541 -6.60 -3.53 42.00
N ARG A 542 -7.54 -4.08 42.81
CA ARG A 542 -7.29 -4.36 44.22
C ARG A 542 -6.23 -5.44 44.42
N GLU A 543 -6.33 -6.54 43.65
CA GLU A 543 -5.35 -7.62 43.68
C GLU A 543 -3.96 -7.13 43.20
N GLU A 544 -3.93 -6.15 42.31
CA GLU A 544 -2.70 -5.51 41.84
C GLU A 544 -2.14 -4.44 42.80
N GLY A 545 -2.77 -4.22 43.99
CA GLY A 545 -2.25 -3.35 45.06
C GLY A 545 -2.72 -1.91 44.99
N CYS A 546 -3.80 -1.58 44.29
CA CYS A 546 -4.38 -0.23 44.33
C CYS A 546 -5.26 -0.05 45.58
N HIS A 547 -4.98 0.95 46.40
CA HIS A 547 -5.75 1.28 47.59
C HIS A 547 -6.85 2.32 47.36
N THR A 548 -6.76 3.10 46.32
CA THR A 548 -7.79 4.05 45.89
C THR A 548 -8.16 3.76 44.44
N ILE A 549 -9.43 3.60 44.13
CA ILE A 549 -9.92 3.42 42.75
C ILE A 549 -10.94 4.51 42.43
N TYR A 550 -10.73 5.19 41.30
CA TYR A 550 -11.70 6.12 40.75
C TYR A 550 -12.43 5.49 39.58
N HIS A 551 -13.76 5.49 39.60
CA HIS A 551 -14.66 5.03 38.57
C HIS A 551 -15.13 6.23 37.76
N TYR A 552 -14.73 6.35 36.50
CA TYR A 552 -15.08 7.45 35.61
C TYR A 552 -16.12 7.03 34.59
N GLY A 553 -17.29 7.63 34.62
CA GLY A 553 -18.27 7.59 33.53
C GLY A 553 -18.08 8.82 32.64
N ILE A 554 -17.58 8.63 31.40
CA ILE A 554 -17.36 9.73 30.45
C ILE A 554 -18.37 9.61 29.33
N ALA A 555 -19.28 10.57 29.21
CA ALA A 555 -20.21 10.65 28.11
C ALA A 555 -19.78 11.73 27.12
N CYS A 556 -19.69 11.37 25.84
CA CYS A 556 -19.32 12.29 24.77
C CYS A 556 -20.49 12.54 23.82
N PHE A 557 -20.63 13.78 23.36
CA PHE A 557 -21.57 14.15 22.31
C PHE A 557 -21.00 15.31 21.49
N ARG A 558 -20.76 15.07 20.20
CA ARG A 558 -20.09 16.04 19.33
C ARG A 558 -18.73 16.44 19.91
N LYS A 559 -18.53 17.72 20.23
CA LYS A 559 -17.30 18.32 20.80
C LYS A 559 -17.39 18.58 22.30
N GLN A 560 -18.28 17.92 22.98
CA GLN A 560 -18.51 18.08 24.41
C GLN A 560 -18.45 16.74 25.12
N CYS A 561 -18.00 16.74 26.34
CA CYS A 561 -18.17 15.60 27.22
C CYS A 561 -18.80 16.04 28.54
N ARG A 562 -19.32 15.07 29.25
CA ARG A 562 -19.71 15.14 30.64
C ARG A 562 -18.94 14.05 31.36
N VAL A 563 -18.44 14.36 32.56
CA VAL A 563 -17.67 13.43 33.36
C VAL A 563 -18.34 13.28 34.74
N ALA A 564 -18.55 12.04 35.14
CA ALA A 564 -18.96 11.71 36.50
C ALA A 564 -17.93 10.76 37.10
N VAL A 565 -17.64 10.91 38.40
CA VAL A 565 -16.65 10.11 39.11
C VAL A 565 -17.23 9.60 40.44
N GLU A 566 -16.90 8.35 40.73
CA GLU A 566 -17.11 7.74 42.07
C GLU A 566 -15.75 7.30 42.60
N LYS A 567 -15.52 7.52 43.90
CA LYS A 567 -14.28 7.13 44.59
C LYS A 567 -14.54 5.95 45.50
N GLU A 568 -13.74 4.92 45.33
CA GLU A 568 -13.70 3.77 46.25
C GLU A 568 -12.31 3.76 46.93
N ALA A 569 -12.29 3.67 48.25
CA ALA A 569 -11.06 3.58 49.03
C ALA A 569 -11.26 2.61 50.21
N TRP A 570 -10.22 1.83 50.56
CA TRP A 570 -10.23 0.87 51.66
C TRP A 570 -8.91 0.84 52.46
#